data_79713da91157ff1cb821cc05914133a7
#
_entry.id   79713da91157ff1cb821cc05914133a7
#
_cell.length_a   1.000
_cell.length_b   1.000
_cell.length_c   1.000
_cell.angle_alpha   90.00
_cell.angle_beta   90.00
_cell.angle_gamma   90.00
#
_symmetry.space_group_name_H-M   'P 1'
#
loop_
_entity.id
_entity.type
_entity.pdbx_description
1 polymer ?
#
loop_
_entity_poly.entity_id
_entity_poly.type
_entity_poly.pdbx_seq_one_letter_code
_entity_poly.pdbx_strand_id
1 'polypeptide(L)'
;MAVTQVIKRDGSRVGFDTSRIEAALAKAFEAAGEEPDGPRLAKVLEAIVAELSEGHREEAPSVEQIQDTVERQLVKQDLYEVSKRYIIYRAKRAEEREQRGELARRHALDGSLSMKKRDGRSEPFTYDKVGTTLRRLAEDLEEIDEDLILKELKKNIYSGIDAAEVEQALLLATVAFIERDPEYNVLASRILRQKLYREVIGRSVSSWDELVGEYRAAFVQGIRAGVERGHFDQTLLEFDLDALSQAIDPSRDELIKYVGVQTLYERYFVKVEGRLLETPQAFWMRVAMGLSIRERQRNVRAQEFYGILSSLRFVSSTPTLFHAGLTHPQLSSCYLSTVTDDLDHIFKCIGDNAQMSKWSGGIGNDWTSIRATGAMINSTKVESQGVIPFLKIANDTTVAINRSGKRRGATCAYLESWHLDIEDFLDLRRNTGDDRRRTHDMNTANWIPDLFMKRVVNEEMWSLFSPDEVPDLHESYGLEFEERYLEYERRAEKAEIKKFKQVEAIKLWRKMLTRLFETGHPWITFKDPANIRSPQDHAGVVHNSNLCTEITLNNSADETAVCNLGSVNLA
;
A
#
# COMPACT_ATOMS: atom_id res chain seq x y z
N MET A 1 9.62 6.56 -18.92
CA MET A 1 8.70 6.53 -17.75
C MET A 1 8.59 7.96 -17.22
N ALA A 2 7.41 8.38 -16.80
CA ALA A 2 7.27 9.70 -16.19
C ALA A 2 7.94 9.74 -14.82
N VAL A 3 8.56 10.86 -14.47
CA VAL A 3 9.12 11.11 -13.13
C VAL A 3 7.98 11.08 -12.12
N THR A 4 8.06 10.18 -11.13
CA THR A 4 7.01 10.03 -10.09
C THR A 4 7.46 10.54 -8.73
N GLN A 5 8.76 10.72 -8.51
CA GLN A 5 9.35 11.15 -7.25
C GLN A 5 10.43 12.22 -7.46
N VAL A 6 10.69 12.98 -6.42
CA VAL A 6 11.72 14.02 -6.34
C VAL A 6 12.50 13.84 -5.04
N ILE A 7 13.82 14.01 -5.10
CA ILE A 7 14.69 14.07 -3.93
C ILE A 7 14.76 15.53 -3.47
N LYS A 8 14.26 15.81 -2.27
CA LYS A 8 14.41 17.11 -1.64
C LYS A 8 15.85 17.36 -1.20
N ARG A 9 16.18 18.62 -0.86
CA ARG A 9 17.49 19.03 -0.37
C ARG A 9 17.91 18.38 0.95
N ASP A 10 16.94 17.92 1.74
CA ASP A 10 17.13 17.15 2.97
C ASP A 10 17.32 15.65 2.74
N GLY A 11 17.39 15.21 1.47
CA GLY A 11 17.50 13.80 1.07
C GLY A 11 16.18 13.03 1.05
N SER A 12 15.09 13.61 1.55
CA SER A 12 13.77 12.95 1.55
C SER A 12 13.20 12.84 0.13
N ARG A 13 12.50 11.74 -0.14
CA ARG A 13 11.80 11.51 -1.41
C ARG A 13 10.31 11.85 -1.26
N VAL A 14 9.79 12.63 -2.17
CA VAL A 14 8.37 13.02 -2.22
C VAL A 14 7.81 12.83 -3.62
N GLY A 15 6.48 12.76 -3.74
CA GLY A 15 5.82 12.72 -5.05
C GLY A 15 6.21 13.92 -5.92
N PHE A 16 6.42 13.65 -7.22
CA PHE A 16 6.68 14.70 -8.20
C PHE A 16 5.39 15.47 -8.47
N ASP A 17 5.44 16.78 -8.26
CA ASP A 17 4.30 17.68 -8.39
C ASP A 17 4.63 18.79 -9.38
N THR A 18 4.07 18.69 -10.57
CA THR A 18 4.28 19.65 -11.68
C THR A 18 3.72 21.02 -11.37
N SER A 19 2.70 21.13 -10.49
CA SER A 19 2.10 22.42 -10.13
C SER A 19 3.11 23.39 -9.48
N ARG A 20 4.14 22.86 -8.82
CA ARG A 20 5.22 23.65 -8.23
C ARG A 20 6.15 24.25 -9.28
N ILE A 21 6.41 23.52 -10.36
CA ILE A 21 7.21 24.02 -11.49
C ILE A 21 6.38 25.09 -12.24
N GLU A 22 5.13 24.80 -12.49
CA GLU A 22 4.18 25.71 -13.14
C GLU A 22 4.06 27.05 -12.38
N ALA A 23 3.87 27.01 -11.06
CA ALA A 23 3.81 28.21 -10.23
C ALA A 23 5.14 29.01 -10.22
N ALA A 24 6.27 28.33 -10.31
CA ALA A 24 7.58 29.01 -10.40
C ALA A 24 7.81 29.65 -11.77
N LEU A 25 7.39 28.99 -12.84
CA LEU A 25 7.42 29.53 -14.21
C LEU A 25 6.48 30.74 -14.33
N ALA A 26 5.23 30.66 -13.87
CA ALA A 26 4.27 31.76 -13.92
C ALA A 26 4.84 33.02 -13.26
N LYS A 27 5.46 32.91 -12.10
CA LYS A 27 6.14 34.03 -11.42
C LYS A 27 7.33 34.58 -12.20
N ALA A 28 8.04 33.73 -12.94
CA ALA A 28 9.18 34.18 -13.77
C ALA A 28 8.68 34.96 -15.01
N PHE A 29 7.58 34.53 -15.63
CA PHE A 29 6.93 35.24 -16.72
C PHE A 29 6.41 36.61 -16.26
N GLU A 30 5.68 36.64 -15.15
CA GLU A 30 5.18 37.88 -14.54
C GLU A 30 6.33 38.86 -14.21
N ALA A 31 7.45 38.36 -13.64
CA ALA A 31 8.61 39.15 -13.33
C ALA A 31 9.38 39.63 -14.59
N ALA A 32 9.21 38.98 -15.72
CA ALA A 32 9.73 39.40 -17.02
C ALA A 32 8.83 40.45 -17.72
N GLY A 33 7.63 40.72 -17.15
CA GLY A 33 6.64 41.61 -17.77
C GLY A 33 5.88 40.96 -18.93
N GLU A 34 5.91 39.63 -19.00
CA GLU A 34 5.15 38.84 -19.98
C GLU A 34 3.96 38.20 -19.26
N GLU A 35 2.75 38.36 -19.80
CA GLU A 35 1.61 37.60 -19.27
C GLU A 35 1.83 36.09 -19.52
N PRO A 36 1.62 35.25 -18.52
CA PRO A 36 1.73 33.80 -18.69
C PRO A 36 0.58 33.31 -19.58
N ASP A 37 0.79 33.28 -20.91
CA ASP A 37 -0.11 32.66 -21.86
C ASP A 37 -0.17 31.14 -21.56
N GLY A 38 -1.38 30.63 -21.22
CA GLY A 38 -1.58 29.25 -20.82
C GLY A 38 -0.98 28.21 -21.78
N PRO A 39 -1.17 28.33 -23.13
CA PRO A 39 -0.54 27.42 -24.09
C PRO A 39 0.98 27.47 -24.10
N ARG A 40 1.60 28.65 -23.92
CA ARG A 40 3.05 28.80 -23.90
C ARG A 40 3.67 28.24 -22.63
N LEU A 41 3.03 28.46 -21.48
CA LEU A 41 3.41 27.90 -20.19
C LEU A 41 3.33 26.37 -20.22
N ALA A 42 2.23 25.81 -20.75
CA ALA A 42 2.03 24.38 -20.89
C ALA A 42 3.12 23.73 -21.77
N LYS A 43 3.48 24.35 -22.88
CA LYS A 43 4.53 23.87 -23.78
C LYS A 43 5.91 23.81 -23.09
N VAL A 44 6.25 24.83 -22.30
CA VAL A 44 7.50 24.84 -21.53
C VAL A 44 7.47 23.74 -20.47
N LEU A 45 6.34 23.58 -19.77
CA LEU A 45 6.17 22.57 -18.73
C LEU A 45 6.27 21.14 -19.31
N GLU A 46 5.64 20.87 -20.45
CA GLU A 46 5.75 19.58 -21.15
C GLU A 46 7.20 19.26 -21.53
N ALA A 47 7.94 20.23 -22.06
CA ALA A 47 9.33 20.05 -22.44
C ALA A 47 10.23 19.76 -21.21
N ILE A 48 9.97 20.41 -20.07
CA ILE A 48 10.67 20.15 -18.81
C ILE A 48 10.38 18.73 -18.31
N VAL A 49 9.12 18.33 -18.30
CA VAL A 49 8.72 16.99 -17.84
C VAL A 49 9.27 15.91 -18.76
N ALA A 50 9.31 16.14 -20.07
CA ALA A 50 9.91 15.23 -21.05
C ALA A 50 11.41 15.06 -20.81
N GLU A 51 12.18 16.16 -20.68
CA GLU A 51 13.63 16.09 -20.44
C GLU A 51 13.96 15.42 -19.09
N LEU A 52 13.20 15.71 -18.03
CA LEU A 52 13.36 15.04 -16.73
C LEU A 52 13.07 13.53 -16.83
N SER A 53 12.06 13.14 -17.60
CA SER A 53 11.68 11.74 -17.78
C SER A 53 12.68 10.94 -18.60
N GLU A 54 13.38 11.60 -19.55
CA GLU A 54 14.46 10.99 -20.33
C GLU A 54 15.76 10.88 -19.54
N GLY A 55 16.10 11.91 -18.77
CA GLY A 55 17.36 11.99 -18.02
C GLY A 55 17.39 11.19 -16.72
N HIS A 56 16.23 10.86 -16.16
CA HIS A 56 16.11 10.23 -14.84
C HIS A 56 15.25 8.96 -14.88
N ARG A 57 15.59 8.02 -15.77
CA ARG A 57 14.87 6.75 -15.94
C ARG A 57 15.02 5.80 -14.77
N GLU A 58 16.12 5.87 -14.03
CA GLU A 58 16.46 4.94 -12.94
C GLU A 58 16.49 5.60 -11.55
N GLU A 59 16.69 6.91 -11.47
CA GLU A 59 16.74 7.63 -10.20
C GLU A 59 15.84 8.87 -10.20
N ALA A 60 15.23 9.18 -9.04
CA ALA A 60 14.43 10.39 -8.88
C ALA A 60 15.34 11.65 -8.99
N PRO A 61 14.93 12.69 -9.74
CA PRO A 61 15.71 13.92 -9.83
C PRO A 61 15.74 14.68 -8.51
N SER A 62 16.83 15.35 -8.21
CA SER A 62 16.90 16.31 -7.11
C SER A 62 16.20 17.63 -7.49
N VAL A 63 15.89 18.45 -6.48
CA VAL A 63 15.31 19.79 -6.71
C VAL A 63 16.23 20.65 -7.55
N GLU A 64 17.56 20.53 -7.38
CA GLU A 64 18.56 21.25 -8.16
C GLU A 64 18.52 20.83 -9.64
N GLN A 65 18.49 19.52 -9.90
CA GLN A 65 18.39 18.99 -11.28
C GLN A 65 17.10 19.44 -11.99
N ILE A 66 15.99 19.51 -11.26
CA ILE A 66 14.74 20.05 -11.79
C ILE A 66 14.93 21.54 -12.17
N GLN A 67 15.51 22.34 -11.28
CA GLN A 67 15.76 23.76 -11.52
C GLN A 67 16.69 23.99 -12.70
N ASP A 68 17.77 23.20 -12.82
CA ASP A 68 18.69 23.26 -13.95
C ASP A 68 18.00 22.90 -15.27
N THR A 69 17.06 21.94 -15.25
CA THR A 69 16.27 21.58 -16.44
C THR A 69 15.31 22.69 -16.82
N VAL A 70 14.67 23.36 -15.84
CA VAL A 70 13.82 24.54 -16.08
C VAL A 70 14.63 25.65 -16.79
N GLU A 71 15.81 25.98 -16.29
CA GLU A 71 16.68 27.00 -16.90
C GLU A 71 17.06 26.65 -18.33
N ARG A 72 17.50 25.39 -18.57
CA ARG A 72 17.84 24.92 -19.92
C ARG A 72 16.66 24.98 -20.90
N GLN A 73 15.48 24.59 -20.45
CA GLN A 73 14.30 24.60 -21.32
C GLN A 73 13.81 26.02 -21.65
N LEU A 74 13.90 26.93 -20.70
CA LEU A 74 13.61 28.34 -20.97
C LEU A 74 14.56 28.93 -22.02
N VAL A 75 15.84 28.61 -21.94
CA VAL A 75 16.84 29.06 -22.96
C VAL A 75 16.62 28.36 -24.31
N LYS A 76 16.33 27.05 -24.34
CA LYS A 76 16.06 26.30 -25.58
C LYS A 76 14.82 26.80 -26.34
N GLN A 77 13.89 27.44 -25.65
CA GLN A 77 12.66 27.98 -26.21
C GLN A 77 12.73 29.50 -26.44
N ASP A 78 13.95 30.06 -26.46
CA ASP A 78 14.25 31.50 -26.70
C ASP A 78 13.59 32.46 -25.68
N LEU A 79 13.28 31.96 -24.48
CA LEU A 79 12.68 32.72 -23.38
C LEU A 79 13.76 33.33 -22.47
N TYR A 80 14.67 34.09 -23.05
CA TYR A 80 15.87 34.58 -22.35
C TYR A 80 15.58 35.52 -21.18
N GLU A 81 14.62 36.44 -21.31
CA GLU A 81 14.24 37.35 -20.21
C GLU A 81 13.55 36.59 -19.06
N VAL A 82 12.68 35.63 -19.37
CA VAL A 82 12.04 34.76 -18.37
C VAL A 82 13.09 33.90 -17.67
N SER A 83 14.04 33.31 -18.43
CA SER A 83 15.15 32.52 -17.88
C SER A 83 16.00 33.36 -16.94
N LYS A 84 16.37 34.58 -17.35
CA LYS A 84 17.15 35.52 -16.52
C LYS A 84 16.43 35.85 -15.21
N ARG A 85 15.09 36.09 -15.23
CA ARG A 85 14.32 36.34 -14.02
C ARG A 85 14.23 35.10 -13.12
N TYR A 86 14.09 33.93 -13.73
CA TYR A 86 14.10 32.67 -13.00
C TYR A 86 15.43 32.42 -12.28
N ILE A 87 16.57 32.61 -12.97
CA ILE A 87 17.92 32.46 -12.40
C ILE A 87 18.14 33.46 -11.25
N ILE A 88 17.75 34.74 -11.45
CA ILE A 88 17.88 35.76 -10.40
C ILE A 88 17.01 35.40 -9.18
N TYR A 89 15.78 34.96 -9.42
CA TYR A 89 14.91 34.51 -8.34
C TYR A 89 15.49 33.31 -7.59
N ARG A 90 16.03 32.31 -8.31
CA ARG A 90 16.73 31.15 -7.73
C ARG A 90 17.93 31.56 -6.88
N ALA A 91 18.78 32.43 -7.42
CA ALA A 91 19.94 32.94 -6.71
C ALA A 91 19.55 33.72 -5.43
N LYS A 92 18.56 34.61 -5.53
CA LYS A 92 18.03 35.34 -4.37
C LYS A 92 17.47 34.41 -3.30
N ARG A 93 16.73 33.37 -3.69
CA ARG A 93 16.22 32.35 -2.76
C ARG A 93 17.33 31.49 -2.14
N ALA A 94 18.41 31.24 -2.86
CA ALA A 94 19.59 30.57 -2.31
C ALA A 94 20.31 31.46 -1.28
N GLU A 95 20.51 32.73 -1.59
CA GLU A 95 21.11 33.70 -0.70
C GLU A 95 20.23 33.95 0.57
N GLU A 96 18.92 34.10 0.42
CA GLU A 96 17.99 34.20 1.55
C GLU A 96 18.07 32.98 2.48
N ARG A 97 18.26 31.78 1.91
CA ARG A 97 18.44 30.56 2.72
C ARG A 97 19.79 30.54 3.43
N GLU A 98 20.85 30.94 2.74
CA GLU A 98 22.18 31.01 3.32
C GLU A 98 22.25 32.05 4.44
N GLN A 99 21.66 33.24 4.23
CA GLN A 99 21.52 34.28 5.23
C GLN A 99 20.68 33.81 6.42
N ARG A 100 19.57 33.07 6.19
CA ARG A 100 18.79 32.46 7.28
C ARG A 100 19.62 31.42 8.03
N GLY A 101 20.41 30.61 7.33
CA GLY A 101 21.31 29.63 7.93
C GLY A 101 22.43 30.30 8.76
N GLU A 102 23.02 31.41 8.27
CA GLU A 102 24.01 32.19 9.02
C GLU A 102 23.38 32.91 10.21
N LEU A 103 22.19 33.51 10.05
CA LEU A 103 21.46 34.17 11.13
C LEU A 103 21.08 33.15 12.22
N ALA A 104 20.63 31.95 11.82
CA ALA A 104 20.34 30.85 12.73
C ALA A 104 21.59 30.39 13.48
N ARG A 105 22.75 30.32 12.82
CA ARG A 105 24.05 30.02 13.45
C ARG A 105 24.46 31.10 14.43
N ARG A 106 24.30 32.40 14.08
CA ARG A 106 24.56 33.52 14.98
C ARG A 106 23.64 33.52 16.20
N HIS A 107 22.34 33.36 16.01
CA HIS A 107 21.36 33.27 17.10
C HIS A 107 21.55 32.03 17.98
N ALA A 108 22.07 30.92 17.42
CA ALA A 108 22.44 29.74 18.19
C ALA A 108 23.65 30.01 19.11
N LEU A 109 24.54 30.90 18.72
CA LEU A 109 25.71 31.31 19.49
C LEU A 109 25.37 32.36 20.55
N ASP A 110 24.41 33.26 20.27
CA ASP A 110 24.05 34.41 21.15
C ASP A 110 22.89 34.08 22.12
N GLY A 111 22.36 32.85 22.13
CA GLY A 111 21.23 32.47 23.02
C GLY A 111 19.91 33.15 22.71
N SER A 112 19.75 33.82 21.57
CA SER A 112 18.56 34.62 21.19
C SER A 112 17.56 33.88 20.26
N LEU A 113 17.62 32.53 20.21
CA LEU A 113 16.63 31.75 19.46
C LEU A 113 15.24 31.93 20.07
N SER A 114 14.25 32.17 19.24
CA SER A 114 12.84 32.19 19.64
C SER A 114 12.07 31.05 19.02
N MET A 115 11.05 30.58 19.72
CA MET A 115 10.13 29.54 19.26
C MET A 115 8.70 30.09 19.34
N LYS A 116 7.90 29.80 18.34
CA LYS A 116 6.48 30.11 18.30
C LYS A 116 5.69 28.96 18.89
N LYS A 117 4.96 29.21 19.96
CA LYS A 117 4.05 28.25 20.58
C LYS A 117 2.82 27.99 19.71
N ARG A 118 2.12 26.88 19.96
CA ARG A 118 0.87 26.54 19.29
C ARG A 118 -0.25 27.57 19.49
N ASP A 119 -0.23 28.33 20.58
CA ASP A 119 -1.15 29.46 20.86
C ASP A 119 -0.74 30.76 20.15
N GLY A 120 0.31 30.72 19.33
CA GLY A 120 0.81 31.86 18.56
C GLY A 120 1.79 32.76 19.33
N ARG A 121 1.99 32.57 20.63
CA ARG A 121 2.95 33.35 21.44
C ARG A 121 4.38 32.95 21.10
N SER A 122 5.30 33.91 21.07
CA SER A 122 6.72 33.66 20.93
C SER A 122 7.39 33.59 22.31
N GLU A 123 8.25 32.59 22.51
CA GLU A 123 9.07 32.46 23.70
C GLU A 123 10.53 32.17 23.33
N PRO A 124 11.52 32.49 24.23
CA PRO A 124 12.89 32.07 24.02
C PRO A 124 13.01 30.55 23.91
N PHE A 125 13.70 30.09 22.87
CA PHE A 125 14.04 28.69 22.70
C PHE A 125 15.39 28.40 23.35
N THR A 126 15.45 27.34 24.16
CA THR A 126 16.71 26.86 24.74
C THR A 126 16.87 25.35 24.49
N TYR A 127 18.06 24.95 24.14
CA TYR A 127 18.39 23.51 23.96
C TYR A 127 18.27 22.74 25.29
N ASP A 128 18.45 23.40 26.43
CA ASP A 128 18.31 22.81 27.78
C ASP A 128 16.90 22.25 28.03
N LYS A 129 15.85 22.95 27.56
CA LYS A 129 14.48 22.44 27.64
C LYS A 129 14.28 21.15 26.84
N VAL A 130 14.87 21.10 25.65
CA VAL A 130 14.83 19.90 24.80
C VAL A 130 15.66 18.79 25.41
N GLY A 131 16.86 19.08 25.89
CA GLY A 131 17.72 18.14 26.60
C GLY A 131 17.07 17.56 27.85
N THR A 132 16.34 18.38 28.63
CA THR A 132 15.59 17.89 29.79
C THR A 132 14.47 16.92 29.37
N THR A 133 13.76 17.23 28.29
CA THR A 133 12.75 16.30 27.75
C THR A 133 13.38 15.02 27.26
N LEU A 134 14.51 15.12 26.55
CA LEU A 134 15.25 13.98 26.02
C LEU A 134 15.73 13.05 27.14
N ARG A 135 16.38 13.61 28.19
CA ARG A 135 16.83 12.85 29.39
C ARG A 135 15.69 12.11 30.06
N ARG A 136 14.56 12.77 30.26
CA ARG A 136 13.38 12.11 30.85
C ARG A 136 12.87 10.96 30.01
N LEU A 137 12.93 11.05 28.69
CA LEU A 137 12.47 10.00 27.78
C LEU A 137 13.49 8.87 27.63
N ALA A 138 14.75 9.13 27.96
CA ALA A 138 15.87 8.20 27.90
C ALA A 138 16.31 7.67 29.28
N GLU A 139 15.57 7.94 30.37
CA GLU A 139 16.00 7.68 31.74
C GLU A 139 16.43 6.24 32.01
N ASP A 140 15.81 5.27 31.34
CA ASP A 140 16.08 3.83 31.44
C ASP A 140 16.85 3.27 30.24
N LEU A 141 17.41 4.13 29.37
CA LEU A 141 18.17 3.75 28.19
C LEU A 141 19.66 4.08 28.42
N GLU A 142 20.54 3.08 28.22
CA GLU A 142 21.95 3.19 28.58
C GLU A 142 22.84 3.64 27.41
N GLU A 143 22.45 3.30 26.17
CA GLU A 143 23.27 3.53 24.97
C GLU A 143 22.92 4.84 24.21
N ILE A 144 22.12 5.71 24.82
CA ILE A 144 21.71 6.98 24.21
C ILE A 144 22.75 8.08 24.46
N ASP A 145 23.33 8.59 23.39
CA ASP A 145 24.20 9.76 23.40
C ASP A 145 23.34 11.04 23.09
N GLU A 146 22.97 11.76 24.14
CA GLU A 146 22.14 12.98 24.03
C GLU A 146 22.86 14.07 23.24
N ASP A 147 24.16 14.21 23.37
CA ASP A 147 24.94 15.24 22.69
C ASP A 147 24.94 15.05 21.17
N LEU A 148 24.96 13.82 20.71
CA LEU A 148 24.82 13.50 19.28
C LEU A 148 23.45 13.92 18.75
N ILE A 149 22.37 13.59 19.47
CA ILE A 149 21.00 13.98 19.08
C ILE A 149 20.88 15.52 19.07
N LEU A 150 21.34 16.20 20.11
CA LEU A 150 21.29 17.67 20.19
C LEU A 150 22.16 18.33 19.11
N LYS A 151 23.28 17.74 18.75
CA LYS A 151 24.13 18.21 17.64
C LYS A 151 23.42 18.08 16.29
N GLU A 152 22.72 16.97 16.05
CA GLU A 152 21.93 16.77 14.83
C GLU A 152 20.72 17.72 14.80
N LEU A 153 20.02 17.88 15.93
CA LEU A 153 18.90 18.81 16.08
C LEU A 153 19.30 20.24 15.75
N LYS A 154 20.48 20.70 16.23
CA LYS A 154 21.01 22.06 15.98
C LYS A 154 21.09 22.41 14.50
N LYS A 155 21.23 21.45 13.61
CA LYS A 155 21.28 21.68 12.16
C LYS A 155 19.95 22.13 11.57
N ASN A 156 18.85 21.81 12.26
CA ASN A 156 17.47 22.00 11.76
C ASN A 156 16.68 23.08 12.54
N ILE A 157 17.26 23.66 13.59
CA ILE A 157 16.60 24.71 14.39
C ILE A 157 16.97 26.10 13.86
N TYR A 158 15.97 26.97 13.77
CA TYR A 158 16.10 28.38 13.39
C TYR A 158 15.21 29.27 14.28
N SER A 159 15.51 30.58 14.35
CA SER A 159 14.71 31.50 15.15
C SER A 159 13.31 31.70 14.56
N GLY A 160 12.29 31.68 15.42
CA GLY A 160 10.89 31.74 15.02
C GLY A 160 10.31 30.39 14.56
N ILE A 161 11.02 29.27 14.79
CA ILE A 161 10.54 27.91 14.49
C ILE A 161 9.27 27.58 15.30
N ASP A 162 8.32 26.90 14.69
CA ASP A 162 7.13 26.44 15.40
C ASP A 162 7.46 25.25 16.34
N ALA A 163 6.80 25.21 17.50
CA ALA A 163 7.00 24.14 18.48
C ALA A 163 6.78 22.73 17.90
N ALA A 164 5.84 22.60 16.96
CA ALA A 164 5.61 21.33 16.25
C ALA A 164 6.77 20.93 15.34
N GLU A 165 7.44 21.91 14.73
CA GLU A 165 8.63 21.67 13.90
C GLU A 165 9.84 21.28 14.76
N VAL A 166 9.98 21.85 15.97
CA VAL A 166 11.01 21.43 16.93
C VAL A 166 10.84 19.96 17.32
N GLU A 167 9.60 19.55 17.60
CA GLU A 167 9.29 18.14 17.92
C GLU A 167 9.61 17.22 16.74
N GLN A 168 9.26 17.63 15.54
CA GLN A 168 9.56 16.86 14.33
C GLN A 168 11.07 16.79 14.06
N ALA A 169 11.78 17.89 14.27
CA ALA A 169 13.25 17.93 14.13
C ALA A 169 13.94 17.04 15.18
N LEU A 170 13.45 17.02 16.42
CA LEU A 170 13.96 16.14 17.47
C LEU A 170 13.74 14.66 17.12
N LEU A 171 12.53 14.31 16.65
CA LEU A 171 12.21 12.97 16.20
C LEU A 171 13.15 12.52 15.08
N LEU A 172 13.31 13.35 14.04
CA LEU A 172 14.19 13.02 12.89
C LEU A 172 15.67 12.93 13.32
N ALA A 173 16.12 13.80 14.23
CA ALA A 173 17.48 13.73 14.77
C ALA A 173 17.71 12.41 15.53
N THR A 174 16.72 11.92 16.26
CA THR A 174 16.80 10.63 16.97
C THR A 174 16.75 9.44 16.01
N VAL A 175 15.85 9.48 15.03
CA VAL A 175 15.69 8.42 14.01
C VAL A 175 16.97 8.20 13.20
N ALA A 176 17.78 9.24 12.98
CA ALA A 176 19.05 9.14 12.25
C ALA A 176 20.07 8.20 12.91
N PHE A 177 19.87 7.83 14.18
CA PHE A 177 20.77 6.97 14.93
C PHE A 177 20.20 5.56 15.23
N ILE A 178 19.02 5.20 14.71
CA ILE A 178 18.41 3.88 14.93
C ILE A 178 19.31 2.74 14.45
N GLU A 179 20.07 2.94 13.37
CA GLU A 179 21.01 1.92 12.86
C GLU A 179 22.26 1.77 13.75
N ARG A 180 22.54 2.76 14.61
CA ARG A 180 23.69 2.72 15.51
C ARG A 180 23.42 1.84 16.73
N ASP A 181 22.22 2.01 17.34
CA ASP A 181 21.79 1.21 18.48
C ASP A 181 20.25 1.08 18.52
N PRO A 182 19.69 -0.12 18.88
CA PRO A 182 18.25 -0.34 19.00
C PRO A 182 17.53 0.58 20.01
N GLU A 183 18.21 1.11 21.01
CA GLU A 183 17.59 2.02 22.00
C GLU A 183 17.12 3.33 21.40
N TYR A 184 17.77 3.81 20.31
CA TYR A 184 17.28 4.98 19.58
C TYR A 184 15.89 4.74 18.97
N ASN A 185 15.56 3.48 18.63
CA ASN A 185 14.22 3.14 18.16
C ASN A 185 13.17 3.26 19.29
N VAL A 186 13.54 2.88 20.52
CA VAL A 186 12.68 3.06 21.70
C VAL A 186 12.47 4.54 21.99
N LEU A 187 13.54 5.33 22.01
CA LEU A 187 13.49 6.75 22.25
C LEU A 187 12.67 7.51 21.19
N ALA A 188 12.88 7.18 19.91
CA ALA A 188 12.09 7.75 18.81
C ALA A 188 10.59 7.41 18.95
N SER A 189 10.25 6.18 19.37
CA SER A 189 8.88 5.78 19.68
C SER A 189 8.28 6.63 20.79
N ARG A 190 9.02 6.85 21.88
CA ARG A 190 8.59 7.68 23.02
C ARG A 190 8.35 9.14 22.62
N ILE A 191 9.23 9.72 21.80
CA ILE A 191 9.08 11.09 21.27
C ILE A 191 7.80 11.18 20.42
N LEU A 192 7.58 10.26 19.51
CA LEU A 192 6.41 10.25 18.64
C LEU A 192 5.11 10.04 19.44
N ARG A 193 5.10 9.18 20.46
CA ARG A 193 3.95 8.94 21.34
C ARG A 193 3.59 10.17 22.15
N GLN A 194 4.56 10.96 22.65
CA GLN A 194 4.27 12.21 23.31
C GLN A 194 3.54 13.21 22.41
N LYS A 195 3.97 13.30 21.14
CA LYS A 195 3.28 14.11 20.13
C LYS A 195 1.83 13.63 19.96
N LEU A 196 1.66 12.32 19.77
CA LEU A 196 0.36 11.67 19.56
C LEU A 196 -0.59 11.88 20.76
N TYR A 197 -0.11 11.62 21.98
CA TYR A 197 -0.92 11.84 23.20
C TYR A 197 -1.42 13.28 23.29
N ARG A 198 -0.56 14.25 23.01
CA ARG A 198 -0.93 15.66 23.02
C ARG A 198 -1.96 16.01 21.94
N GLU A 199 -1.88 15.41 20.76
CA GLU A 199 -2.84 15.63 19.68
C GLU A 199 -4.23 15.09 20.05
N VAL A 200 -4.30 13.92 20.70
CA VAL A 200 -5.56 13.28 21.09
C VAL A 200 -6.15 13.92 22.33
N ILE A 201 -5.33 14.08 23.39
CA ILE A 201 -5.76 14.65 24.70
C ILE A 201 -5.98 16.16 24.61
N GLY A 202 -5.28 16.85 23.70
CA GLY A 202 -5.38 18.31 23.52
C GLY A 202 -4.47 19.12 24.42
N ARG A 203 -3.72 18.50 25.34
CA ARG A 203 -2.76 19.16 26.25
C ARG A 203 -1.57 18.26 26.59
N SER A 204 -0.52 18.87 27.12
CA SER A 204 0.61 18.10 27.67
C SER A 204 0.26 17.58 29.06
N VAL A 205 0.79 16.39 29.37
CA VAL A 205 0.57 15.66 30.63
C VAL A 205 1.90 15.59 31.38
N SER A 206 1.88 15.75 32.69
CA SER A 206 3.10 15.95 33.50
C SER A 206 3.52 14.70 34.27
N SER A 207 2.61 13.80 34.57
CA SER A 207 2.86 12.59 35.34
C SER A 207 2.22 11.36 34.67
N TRP A 208 2.66 10.17 35.08
CA TRP A 208 2.09 8.91 34.59
C TRP A 208 0.61 8.75 35.00
N ASP A 209 0.28 9.02 36.25
CA ASP A 209 -1.09 8.90 36.75
C ASP A 209 -2.06 9.83 36.02
N GLU A 210 -1.62 11.06 35.76
CA GLU A 210 -2.36 12.03 34.96
C GLU A 210 -2.54 11.49 33.52
N LEU A 211 -1.48 10.94 32.92
CA LEU A 211 -1.55 10.34 31.58
C LEU A 211 -2.59 9.22 31.54
N VAL A 212 -2.56 8.30 32.48
CA VAL A 212 -3.52 7.18 32.54
C VAL A 212 -4.96 7.68 32.61
N GLY A 213 -5.23 8.69 33.46
CA GLY A 213 -6.56 9.29 33.59
C GLY A 213 -7.04 9.95 32.29
N GLU A 214 -6.21 10.82 31.71
CA GLU A 214 -6.54 11.51 30.46
C GLU A 214 -6.65 10.58 29.26
N TYR A 215 -5.83 9.54 29.20
CA TYR A 215 -5.85 8.53 28.17
C TYR A 215 -7.19 7.78 28.14
N ARG A 216 -7.68 7.37 29.32
CA ARG A 216 -8.98 6.72 29.51
C ARG A 216 -10.14 7.64 29.16
N ALA A 217 -10.08 8.90 29.61
CA ALA A 217 -11.08 9.91 29.26
C ALA A 217 -11.11 10.19 27.75
N ALA A 218 -9.94 10.29 27.12
CA ALA A 218 -9.82 10.49 25.68
C ALA A 218 -10.39 9.32 24.86
N PHE A 219 -10.26 8.08 25.32
CA PHE A 219 -10.91 6.92 24.70
C PHE A 219 -12.42 7.08 24.66
N VAL A 220 -13.07 7.34 25.80
CA VAL A 220 -14.52 7.52 25.89
C VAL A 220 -15.01 8.66 24.99
N GLN A 221 -14.29 9.81 25.05
CA GLN A 221 -14.60 10.97 24.22
C GLN A 221 -14.40 10.67 22.73
N GLY A 222 -13.34 9.94 22.36
CA GLY A 222 -13.04 9.55 20.99
C GLY A 222 -14.12 8.65 20.39
N ILE A 223 -14.60 7.65 21.14
CA ILE A 223 -15.71 6.79 20.71
C ILE A 223 -16.98 7.64 20.48
N ARG A 224 -17.38 8.47 21.44
CA ARG A 224 -18.57 9.32 21.30
C ARG A 224 -18.46 10.28 20.12
N ALA A 225 -17.33 10.97 19.97
CA ALA A 225 -17.08 11.89 18.87
C ALA A 225 -17.06 11.19 17.51
N GLY A 226 -16.51 9.98 17.44
CA GLY A 226 -16.49 9.18 16.21
C GLY A 226 -17.87 8.73 15.77
N VAL A 227 -18.75 8.34 16.71
CA VAL A 227 -20.14 7.99 16.44
C VAL A 227 -20.95 9.24 16.05
N GLU A 228 -20.85 10.32 16.78
CA GLU A 228 -21.54 11.59 16.48
C GLU A 228 -21.24 12.09 15.06
N ARG A 229 -20.01 11.90 14.58
CA ARG A 229 -19.57 12.29 13.24
C ARG A 229 -19.79 11.22 12.17
N GLY A 230 -20.46 10.11 12.51
CA GLY A 230 -20.81 9.06 11.57
C GLY A 230 -19.65 8.20 11.06
N HIS A 231 -18.49 8.21 11.76
CA HIS A 231 -17.34 7.36 11.43
C HIS A 231 -17.37 6.01 12.14
N PHE A 232 -17.79 6.00 13.41
CA PHE A 232 -17.89 4.78 14.20
C PHE A 232 -19.32 4.24 14.22
N ASP A 233 -19.43 2.92 14.35
CA ASP A 233 -20.72 2.24 14.46
C ASP A 233 -21.43 2.67 15.74
N GLN A 234 -22.73 2.98 15.63
CA GLN A 234 -23.55 3.45 16.75
C GLN A 234 -23.62 2.41 17.87
N THR A 235 -23.53 1.12 17.57
CA THR A 235 -23.53 0.04 18.58
C THR A 235 -22.35 0.09 19.54
N LEU A 236 -21.28 0.82 19.21
CA LEU A 236 -20.17 1.03 20.16
C LEU A 236 -20.59 1.82 21.41
N LEU A 237 -21.65 2.63 21.33
CA LEU A 237 -22.22 3.33 22.50
C LEU A 237 -23.01 2.43 23.44
N GLU A 238 -23.34 1.20 23.01
CA GLU A 238 -24.04 0.24 23.85
C GLU A 238 -23.10 -0.61 24.72
N PHE A 239 -21.79 -0.46 24.56
CA PHE A 239 -20.80 -1.02 25.45
C PHE A 239 -20.68 -0.21 26.75
N ASP A 240 -20.25 -0.85 27.81
CA ASP A 240 -19.86 -0.18 29.05
C ASP A 240 -18.50 0.52 28.85
N LEU A 241 -18.54 1.73 28.30
CA LEU A 241 -17.34 2.49 27.96
C LEU A 241 -16.49 2.81 29.20
N ASP A 242 -17.10 2.97 30.37
CA ASP A 242 -16.39 3.24 31.61
C ASP A 242 -15.60 2.00 32.06
N ALA A 243 -16.24 0.83 32.09
CA ALA A 243 -15.56 -0.42 32.39
C ALA A 243 -14.45 -0.74 31.38
N LEU A 244 -14.70 -0.54 30.07
CA LEU A 244 -13.68 -0.75 29.04
C LEU A 244 -12.53 0.25 29.17
N SER A 245 -12.79 1.51 29.53
CA SER A 245 -11.74 2.50 29.75
C SER A 245 -10.81 2.09 30.89
N GLN A 246 -11.35 1.50 31.96
CA GLN A 246 -10.54 1.00 33.09
C GLN A 246 -9.66 -0.20 32.71
N ALA A 247 -10.07 -1.00 31.73
CA ALA A 247 -9.29 -2.11 31.20
C ALA A 247 -8.12 -1.66 30.29
N ILE A 248 -8.11 -0.41 29.83
CA ILE A 248 -7.03 0.14 29.01
C ILE A 248 -5.75 0.29 29.84
N ASP A 249 -4.66 -0.27 29.31
CA ASP A 249 -3.32 -0.25 29.88
C ASP A 249 -2.34 0.53 28.97
N PRO A 250 -2.12 1.83 29.21
CA PRO A 250 -1.22 2.64 28.40
C PRO A 250 0.25 2.20 28.45
N SER A 251 0.67 1.39 29.44
CA SER A 251 2.05 0.88 29.52
C SER A 251 2.40 -0.01 28.33
N ARG A 252 1.40 -0.67 27.72
CA ARG A 252 1.59 -1.51 26.54
C ARG A 252 2.00 -0.75 25.29
N ASP A 253 1.91 0.58 25.28
CA ASP A 253 2.44 1.39 24.20
C ASP A 253 3.97 1.25 24.07
N GLU A 254 4.68 0.86 25.15
CA GLU A 254 6.12 0.56 25.11
C GLU A 254 6.47 -0.66 24.24
N LEU A 255 5.52 -1.56 24.00
CA LEU A 255 5.73 -2.72 23.12
C LEU A 255 5.88 -2.29 21.65
N ILE A 256 5.40 -1.09 21.29
CA ILE A 256 5.37 -0.63 19.91
C ILE A 256 6.58 0.26 19.63
N LYS A 257 7.50 -0.22 18.80
CA LYS A 257 8.69 0.52 18.38
C LYS A 257 8.33 1.65 17.40
N TYR A 258 9.27 2.54 17.10
CA TYR A 258 9.04 3.75 16.29
C TYR A 258 8.30 3.50 14.97
N VAL A 259 8.77 2.55 14.15
CA VAL A 259 8.13 2.24 12.85
C VAL A 259 6.69 1.76 13.02
N GLY A 260 6.41 1.00 14.11
CA GLY A 260 5.06 0.57 14.44
C GLY A 260 4.15 1.73 14.82
N VAL A 261 4.58 2.61 15.71
CA VAL A 261 3.81 3.80 16.10
C VAL A 261 3.59 4.73 14.90
N GLN A 262 4.62 4.96 14.09
CA GLN A 262 4.55 5.77 12.88
C GLN A 262 3.54 5.19 11.87
N THR A 263 3.56 3.88 11.69
CA THR A 263 2.62 3.18 10.80
C THR A 263 1.17 3.30 11.29
N LEU A 264 0.94 3.10 12.61
CA LEU A 264 -0.38 3.26 13.21
C LEU A 264 -0.88 4.70 13.08
N TYR A 265 -0.03 5.68 13.40
CA TYR A 265 -0.35 7.10 13.33
C TYR A 265 -0.71 7.58 11.93
N GLU A 266 0.05 7.16 10.92
CA GLU A 266 -0.16 7.62 9.54
C GLU A 266 -1.32 6.91 8.84
N ARG A 267 -1.53 5.62 9.13
CA ARG A 267 -2.40 4.77 8.31
C ARG A 267 -3.64 4.26 9.02
N TYR A 268 -3.55 3.94 10.31
CA TYR A 268 -4.59 3.15 11.00
C TYR A 268 -5.49 3.96 11.91
N PHE A 269 -4.94 4.93 12.64
CA PHE A 269 -5.75 5.73 13.54
C PHE A 269 -6.77 6.59 12.79
N VAL A 270 -7.97 6.66 13.35
CA VAL A 270 -9.05 7.43 12.75
C VAL A 270 -8.83 8.92 12.99
N LYS A 271 -8.86 9.68 11.89
CA LYS A 271 -8.80 11.14 11.89
C LYS A 271 -10.12 11.69 11.32
N VAL A 272 -10.72 12.60 12.02
CA VAL A 272 -11.94 13.28 11.60
C VAL A 272 -11.67 14.77 11.53
N GLU A 273 -11.89 15.39 10.37
CA GLU A 273 -11.61 16.82 10.13
C GLU A 273 -10.17 17.21 10.51
N GLY A 274 -9.22 16.31 10.28
CA GLY A 274 -7.81 16.51 10.62
C GLY A 274 -7.46 16.25 12.10
N ARG A 275 -8.44 16.02 12.98
CA ARG A 275 -8.23 15.70 14.38
C ARG A 275 -8.11 14.19 14.58
N LEU A 276 -7.05 13.79 15.29
CA LEU A 276 -6.84 12.41 15.69
C LEU A 276 -7.77 12.04 16.85
N LEU A 277 -8.47 10.90 16.75
CA LEU A 277 -9.41 10.44 17.78
C LEU A 277 -8.84 9.34 18.69
N GLU A 278 -7.76 8.68 18.28
CA GLU A 278 -7.30 7.45 18.92
C GLU A 278 -5.85 7.55 19.37
N THR A 279 -5.60 7.09 20.58
CA THR A 279 -4.29 6.68 21.08
C THR A 279 -4.07 5.19 20.76
N PRO A 280 -2.84 4.62 20.84
CA PRO A 280 -2.61 3.23 20.44
C PRO A 280 -3.51 2.22 21.18
N GLN A 281 -3.67 2.35 22.49
CA GLN A 281 -4.52 1.40 23.22
C GLN A 281 -6.02 1.66 23.00
N ALA A 282 -6.44 2.90 22.74
CA ALA A 282 -7.81 3.20 22.33
C ALA A 282 -8.14 2.56 20.97
N PHE A 283 -7.19 2.59 20.04
CA PHE A 283 -7.32 1.89 18.75
C PHE A 283 -7.51 0.37 18.93
N TRP A 284 -6.67 -0.29 19.74
CA TRP A 284 -6.82 -1.72 20.00
C TRP A 284 -8.15 -2.04 20.67
N MET A 285 -8.61 -1.19 21.61
CA MET A 285 -9.91 -1.37 22.26
C MET A 285 -11.07 -1.18 21.26
N ARG A 286 -11.02 -0.19 20.36
CA ARG A 286 -12.05 -0.03 19.31
C ARG A 286 -12.11 -1.25 18.38
N VAL A 287 -10.95 -1.78 17.98
CA VAL A 287 -10.91 -3.00 17.15
C VAL A 287 -11.54 -4.17 17.90
N ALA A 288 -11.19 -4.36 19.17
CA ALA A 288 -11.75 -5.41 20.02
C ALA A 288 -13.28 -5.26 20.20
N MET A 289 -13.76 -4.04 20.43
CA MET A 289 -15.21 -3.75 20.50
C MET A 289 -15.88 -4.08 19.18
N GLY A 290 -15.31 -3.65 18.04
CA GLY A 290 -15.87 -3.93 16.71
C GLY A 290 -16.01 -5.43 16.41
N LEU A 291 -15.03 -6.24 16.85
CA LEU A 291 -15.09 -7.70 16.75
C LEU A 291 -16.12 -8.32 17.70
N SER A 292 -16.49 -7.63 18.78
CA SER A 292 -17.38 -8.14 19.85
C SER A 292 -18.83 -7.68 19.72
N ILE A 293 -19.19 -6.87 18.73
CA ILE A 293 -20.55 -6.31 18.58
C ILE A 293 -21.64 -7.37 18.64
N ARG A 294 -21.41 -8.53 18.02
CA ARG A 294 -22.38 -9.64 17.94
C ARG A 294 -22.21 -10.71 19.01
N GLU A 295 -21.24 -10.54 19.91
CA GLU A 295 -21.01 -11.50 21.00
C GLU A 295 -22.05 -11.37 22.11
N ARG A 296 -22.45 -12.50 22.72
CA ARG A 296 -23.47 -12.51 23.81
C ARG A 296 -23.01 -11.71 25.03
N GLN A 297 -21.72 -11.75 25.36
CA GLN A 297 -21.09 -11.04 26.49
C GLN A 297 -20.09 -10.02 25.94
N ARG A 298 -20.55 -9.12 25.07
CA ARG A 298 -19.69 -8.23 24.27
C ARG A 298 -18.66 -7.45 25.08
N ASN A 299 -18.98 -6.97 26.30
CA ASN A 299 -18.01 -6.24 27.14
C ASN A 299 -16.87 -7.15 27.60
N VAL A 300 -17.17 -8.39 28.00
CA VAL A 300 -16.18 -9.38 28.41
C VAL A 300 -15.30 -9.77 27.22
N ARG A 301 -15.91 -10.05 26.08
CA ARG A 301 -15.19 -10.40 24.85
C ARG A 301 -14.31 -9.26 24.34
N ALA A 302 -14.79 -8.02 24.41
CA ALA A 302 -13.98 -6.86 24.06
C ALA A 302 -12.72 -6.74 24.94
N GLN A 303 -12.82 -6.99 26.25
CA GLN A 303 -11.65 -6.98 27.13
C GLN A 303 -10.69 -8.13 26.84
N GLU A 304 -11.20 -9.33 26.56
CA GLU A 304 -10.39 -10.49 26.18
C GLU A 304 -9.64 -10.23 24.87
N PHE A 305 -10.32 -9.77 23.83
CA PHE A 305 -9.72 -9.46 22.53
C PHE A 305 -8.72 -8.30 22.64
N TYR A 306 -9.06 -7.26 23.39
CA TYR A 306 -8.13 -6.19 23.71
C TYR A 306 -6.87 -6.72 24.39
N GLY A 307 -7.01 -7.60 25.37
CA GLY A 307 -5.88 -8.22 26.07
C GLY A 307 -4.91 -8.94 25.12
N ILE A 308 -5.44 -9.62 24.10
CA ILE A 308 -4.65 -10.37 23.11
C ILE A 308 -4.02 -9.42 22.09
N LEU A 309 -4.79 -8.48 21.55
CA LEU A 309 -4.35 -7.56 20.50
C LEU A 309 -3.32 -6.56 21.04
N SER A 310 -3.61 -5.93 22.17
CA SER A 310 -2.78 -4.88 22.74
C SER A 310 -1.45 -5.40 23.32
N SER A 311 -1.39 -6.68 23.69
CA SER A 311 -0.15 -7.35 24.11
C SER A 311 0.67 -7.88 22.94
N LEU A 312 0.22 -7.66 21.69
CA LEU A 312 0.87 -8.13 20.45
C LEU A 312 1.04 -9.66 20.37
N ARG A 313 0.21 -10.42 21.08
CA ARG A 313 0.17 -11.90 20.95
C ARG A 313 -0.44 -12.34 19.63
N PHE A 314 -1.37 -11.52 19.14
CA PHE A 314 -2.05 -11.71 17.86
C PHE A 314 -2.32 -10.36 17.22
N VAL A 315 -2.15 -10.28 15.91
CA VAL A 315 -2.47 -9.09 15.12
C VAL A 315 -3.36 -9.47 13.96
N SER A 316 -4.53 -8.85 13.86
CA SER A 316 -5.44 -9.03 12.74
C SER A 316 -4.88 -8.37 11.47
N SER A 317 -5.39 -8.79 10.32
CA SER A 317 -5.06 -8.18 9.04
C SER A 317 -5.51 -6.72 8.94
N THR A 318 -4.92 -6.02 7.98
CA THR A 318 -5.19 -4.61 7.70
C THR A 318 -6.69 -4.25 7.57
N PRO A 319 -7.54 -4.99 6.81
CA PRO A 319 -8.97 -4.64 6.74
C PRO A 319 -9.69 -4.71 8.08
N THR A 320 -9.38 -5.71 8.91
CA THR A 320 -9.93 -5.80 10.26
C THR A 320 -9.51 -4.60 11.12
N LEU A 321 -8.21 -4.26 11.11
CA LEU A 321 -7.69 -3.13 11.87
C LEU A 321 -8.26 -1.78 11.40
N PHE A 322 -8.48 -1.63 10.09
CA PHE A 322 -9.06 -0.40 9.54
C PHE A 322 -10.54 -0.24 9.87
N HIS A 323 -11.33 -1.32 9.76
CA HIS A 323 -12.78 -1.18 9.67
C HIS A 323 -13.55 -1.74 10.88
N ALA A 324 -12.91 -2.50 11.79
CA ALA A 324 -13.61 -2.98 12.98
C ALA A 324 -14.12 -1.82 13.84
N GLY A 325 -15.41 -1.82 14.14
CA GLY A 325 -16.08 -0.74 14.87
C GLY A 325 -16.38 0.52 14.05
N LEU A 326 -16.16 0.52 12.74
CA LEU A 326 -16.59 1.61 11.85
C LEU A 326 -17.99 1.34 11.31
N THR A 327 -18.62 2.37 10.71
CA THR A 327 -19.94 2.29 10.08
C THR A 327 -20.02 1.30 8.91
N HIS A 328 -18.88 0.99 8.29
CA HIS A 328 -18.75 0.01 7.21
C HIS A 328 -17.72 -1.06 7.60
N PRO A 329 -18.13 -2.08 8.38
CA PRO A 329 -17.21 -3.06 8.96
C PRO A 329 -16.85 -4.16 7.96
N GLN A 330 -16.13 -3.84 6.89
CA GLN A 330 -15.56 -4.82 5.98
C GLN A 330 -14.26 -5.35 6.60
N LEU A 331 -14.27 -6.57 7.12
CA LEU A 331 -13.18 -7.15 7.90
C LEU A 331 -12.32 -8.16 7.11
N SER A 332 -12.82 -8.63 5.96
CA SER A 332 -12.18 -9.69 5.18
C SER A 332 -11.03 -9.16 4.32
N SER A 333 -9.95 -9.95 4.28
CA SER A 333 -8.72 -9.57 3.59
C SER A 333 -8.68 -10.04 2.15
N CYS A 334 -9.18 -11.25 1.90
CA CYS A 334 -8.96 -11.96 0.67
C CYS A 334 -10.28 -12.50 0.12
N TYR A 335 -10.39 -12.48 -1.21
CA TYR A 335 -11.54 -12.95 -1.95
C TYR A 335 -11.05 -13.79 -3.11
N LEU A 336 -11.65 -14.97 -3.29
CA LEU A 336 -11.39 -15.88 -4.38
C LEU A 336 -12.67 -16.12 -5.15
N SER A 337 -12.62 -16.03 -6.46
CA SER A 337 -13.77 -16.30 -7.34
C SER A 337 -13.33 -16.96 -8.64
N THR A 338 -14.22 -17.75 -9.23
CA THR A 338 -14.07 -18.34 -10.56
C THR A 338 -14.88 -17.52 -11.57
N VAL A 339 -14.29 -17.23 -12.71
CA VAL A 339 -14.91 -16.53 -13.84
C VAL A 339 -15.35 -17.56 -14.87
N THR A 340 -16.66 -17.65 -15.10
CA THR A 340 -17.22 -18.60 -16.10
C THR A 340 -17.23 -18.00 -17.51
N ASP A 341 -17.28 -18.86 -18.53
CA ASP A 341 -17.28 -18.49 -19.96
C ASP A 341 -18.65 -17.93 -20.42
N ASP A 342 -19.12 -16.93 -19.70
CA ASP A 342 -20.37 -16.19 -19.95
C ASP A 342 -20.12 -14.70 -19.82
N LEU A 343 -20.58 -13.90 -20.79
CA LEU A 343 -20.27 -12.49 -20.87
C LEU A 343 -20.81 -11.71 -19.65
N ASP A 344 -22.04 -12.01 -19.24
CA ASP A 344 -22.66 -11.33 -18.09
C ASP A 344 -21.92 -11.68 -16.80
N HIS A 345 -21.52 -12.95 -16.65
CA HIS A 345 -20.75 -13.40 -15.51
C HIS A 345 -19.32 -12.78 -15.47
N ILE A 346 -18.64 -12.69 -16.62
CA ILE A 346 -17.33 -12.02 -16.72
C ILE A 346 -17.43 -10.59 -16.18
N PHE A 347 -18.39 -9.81 -16.68
CA PHE A 347 -18.56 -8.40 -16.24
C PHE A 347 -19.08 -8.28 -14.82
N LYS A 348 -19.92 -9.22 -14.35
CA LYS A 348 -20.31 -9.33 -12.94
C LYS A 348 -19.07 -9.49 -12.06
N CYS A 349 -18.17 -10.44 -12.36
CA CYS A 349 -16.94 -10.65 -11.59
C CYS A 349 -16.04 -9.42 -11.59
N ILE A 350 -15.88 -8.73 -12.71
CA ILE A 350 -15.09 -7.48 -12.80
C ILE A 350 -15.75 -6.39 -11.92
N GLY A 351 -17.08 -6.26 -11.94
CA GLY A 351 -17.83 -5.34 -11.10
C GLY A 351 -17.72 -5.66 -9.61
N ASP A 352 -17.83 -6.94 -9.24
CA ASP A 352 -17.64 -7.41 -7.87
C ASP A 352 -16.21 -7.13 -7.38
N ASN A 353 -15.20 -7.35 -8.22
CA ASN A 353 -13.80 -7.01 -7.95
C ASN A 353 -13.63 -5.52 -7.63
N ALA A 354 -14.30 -4.64 -8.39
CA ALA A 354 -14.27 -3.20 -8.14
C ALA A 354 -14.84 -2.86 -6.75
N GLN A 355 -15.99 -3.45 -6.38
CA GLN A 355 -16.61 -3.24 -5.07
C GLN A 355 -15.74 -3.78 -3.92
N MET A 356 -15.22 -5.00 -4.05
CA MET A 356 -14.33 -5.59 -3.04
C MET A 356 -13.02 -4.80 -2.90
N SER A 357 -12.44 -4.34 -4.00
CA SER A 357 -11.23 -3.49 -4.00
C SER A 357 -11.47 -2.16 -3.31
N LYS A 358 -12.63 -1.53 -3.46
CA LYS A 358 -13.01 -0.27 -2.79
C LYS A 358 -12.81 -0.36 -1.26
N TRP A 359 -13.08 -1.51 -0.68
CA TRP A 359 -13.00 -1.77 0.76
C TRP A 359 -11.72 -2.51 1.19
N SER A 360 -10.65 -2.39 0.41
CA SER A 360 -9.32 -2.94 0.72
C SER A 360 -9.18 -4.46 0.64
N GLY A 361 -10.10 -5.18 -0.02
CA GLY A 361 -9.97 -6.60 -0.33
C GLY A 361 -8.85 -6.89 -1.33
N GLY A 362 -8.08 -7.96 -1.11
CA GLY A 362 -7.18 -8.56 -2.10
C GLY A 362 -7.92 -9.66 -2.86
N ILE A 363 -7.79 -9.73 -4.18
CA ILE A 363 -8.65 -10.57 -5.01
C ILE A 363 -7.80 -11.54 -5.83
N GLY A 364 -8.20 -12.81 -5.86
CA GLY A 364 -7.73 -13.80 -6.81
C GLY A 364 -8.90 -14.30 -7.68
N ASN A 365 -8.73 -14.25 -8.98
CA ASN A 365 -9.73 -14.78 -9.91
C ASN A 365 -9.13 -15.91 -10.73
N ASP A 366 -9.88 -17.01 -10.84
CA ASP A 366 -9.63 -18.04 -11.81
C ASP A 366 -10.26 -17.68 -13.14
N TRP A 367 -9.45 -17.65 -14.21
CA TRP A 367 -9.85 -17.32 -15.57
C TRP A 367 -9.78 -18.53 -16.52
N THR A 368 -9.50 -19.72 -15.99
CA THR A 368 -9.25 -20.93 -16.76
C THR A 368 -10.45 -21.37 -17.60
N SER A 369 -11.67 -21.14 -17.13
CA SER A 369 -12.89 -21.55 -17.83
C SER A 369 -13.20 -20.77 -19.11
N ILE A 370 -12.54 -19.61 -19.31
CA ILE A 370 -12.79 -18.76 -20.50
C ILE A 370 -12.25 -19.44 -21.75
N ARG A 371 -13.09 -19.64 -22.78
CA ARG A 371 -12.69 -20.21 -24.05
C ARG A 371 -11.50 -19.46 -24.67
N ALA A 372 -10.60 -20.21 -25.29
CA ALA A 372 -9.37 -19.68 -25.84
C ALA A 372 -9.57 -18.87 -27.13
N THR A 373 -8.53 -18.16 -27.51
CA THR A 373 -8.43 -17.44 -28.79
C THR A 373 -8.70 -18.38 -29.97
N GLY A 374 -9.61 -17.98 -30.86
CA GLY A 374 -10.02 -18.74 -32.06
C GLY A 374 -11.07 -19.82 -31.79
N ALA A 375 -11.51 -20.03 -30.52
CA ALA A 375 -12.65 -20.91 -30.25
C ALA A 375 -13.96 -20.27 -30.74
N MET A 376 -14.91 -21.08 -31.20
CA MET A 376 -16.16 -20.60 -31.82
C MET A 376 -17.18 -20.13 -30.79
N ILE A 377 -17.65 -18.91 -30.90
CA ILE A 377 -18.80 -18.42 -30.14
C ILE A 377 -20.07 -18.85 -30.85
N ASN A 378 -20.76 -19.84 -30.28
CA ASN A 378 -21.90 -20.51 -30.94
C ASN A 378 -23.07 -19.60 -31.24
N SER A 379 -23.32 -18.57 -30.42
CA SER A 379 -24.43 -17.61 -30.59
C SER A 379 -24.21 -16.67 -31.78
N THR A 380 -23.01 -16.19 -32.01
CA THR A 380 -22.67 -15.20 -33.02
C THR A 380 -21.96 -15.76 -34.23
N LYS A 381 -21.47 -17.04 -34.17
CA LYS A 381 -20.67 -17.69 -35.21
C LYS A 381 -19.39 -16.96 -35.59
N VAL A 382 -18.78 -16.30 -34.61
CA VAL A 382 -17.46 -15.63 -34.72
C VAL A 382 -16.44 -16.29 -33.80
N GLU A 383 -15.16 -16.12 -34.10
CA GLU A 383 -14.08 -16.61 -33.26
C GLU A 383 -13.87 -15.70 -32.04
N SER A 384 -13.64 -16.32 -30.88
CA SER A 384 -13.28 -15.67 -29.64
C SER A 384 -11.90 -15.02 -29.72
N GLN A 385 -11.72 -13.91 -29.04
CA GLN A 385 -10.41 -13.28 -28.82
C GLN A 385 -9.68 -13.84 -27.59
N GLY A 386 -10.27 -14.87 -26.94
CA GLY A 386 -9.71 -15.51 -25.77
C GLY A 386 -9.77 -14.70 -24.47
N VAL A 387 -8.99 -15.11 -23.48
CA VAL A 387 -9.00 -14.53 -22.13
C VAL A 387 -8.29 -13.16 -22.05
N ILE A 388 -7.32 -12.90 -22.91
CA ILE A 388 -6.42 -11.74 -22.80
C ILE A 388 -7.13 -10.38 -22.82
N PRO A 389 -8.12 -10.10 -23.72
CA PRO A 389 -8.84 -8.83 -23.69
C PRO A 389 -9.62 -8.59 -22.40
N PHE A 390 -10.20 -9.62 -21.81
CA PHE A 390 -10.92 -9.50 -20.52
C PHE A 390 -9.96 -9.24 -19.36
N LEU A 391 -8.78 -9.85 -19.36
CA LEU A 391 -7.74 -9.57 -18.40
C LEU A 391 -7.26 -8.10 -18.48
N LYS A 392 -7.22 -7.51 -19.68
CA LYS A 392 -6.93 -6.09 -19.86
C LYS A 392 -8.00 -5.21 -19.20
N ILE A 393 -9.28 -5.52 -19.37
CA ILE A 393 -10.39 -4.78 -18.71
C ILE A 393 -10.29 -4.93 -17.19
N ALA A 394 -10.03 -6.13 -16.68
CA ALA A 394 -9.85 -6.39 -15.25
C ALA A 394 -8.67 -5.60 -14.67
N ASN A 395 -7.54 -5.52 -15.40
CA ASN A 395 -6.40 -4.68 -15.04
C ASN A 395 -6.77 -3.21 -14.91
N ASP A 396 -7.43 -2.64 -15.92
CA ASP A 396 -7.77 -1.22 -15.97
C ASP A 396 -8.81 -0.85 -14.89
N THR A 397 -9.75 -1.76 -14.61
CA THR A 397 -10.67 -1.64 -13.47
C THR A 397 -9.91 -1.62 -12.14
N THR A 398 -8.93 -2.52 -11.97
CA THR A 398 -8.10 -2.59 -10.76
C THR A 398 -7.33 -1.28 -10.53
N VAL A 399 -6.78 -0.69 -11.59
CA VAL A 399 -6.05 0.60 -11.53
C VAL A 399 -6.98 1.75 -11.15
N ALA A 400 -8.21 1.77 -11.69
CA ALA A 400 -9.18 2.83 -11.48
C ALA A 400 -9.68 2.90 -10.02
N ILE A 401 -9.65 1.77 -9.28
CA ILE A 401 -10.18 1.71 -7.92
C ILE A 401 -9.13 2.10 -6.89
N ASN A 402 -9.44 3.17 -6.13
CA ASN A 402 -8.64 3.64 -5.01
C ASN A 402 -9.24 3.13 -3.69
N ARG A 403 -8.54 2.22 -3.00
CA ARG A 403 -8.93 1.62 -1.72
C ARG A 403 -9.00 2.66 -0.60
N SER A 404 -10.16 3.25 -0.39
CA SER A 404 -10.39 4.24 0.69
C SER A 404 -9.33 5.35 0.76
N GLY A 405 -8.71 5.72 -0.36
CA GLY A 405 -7.63 6.71 -0.41
C GLY A 405 -6.26 6.23 0.09
N LYS A 406 -6.16 5.00 0.63
CA LYS A 406 -4.93 4.49 1.29
C LYS A 406 -4.16 3.46 0.48
N ARG A 407 -4.80 2.75 -0.44
CA ARG A 407 -4.19 1.72 -1.30
C ARG A 407 -4.85 1.69 -2.68
N ARG A 408 -4.11 1.29 -3.72
CA ARG A 408 -4.68 0.97 -5.04
C ARG A 408 -5.38 -0.40 -5.00
N GLY A 409 -6.30 -0.65 -5.91
CA GLY A 409 -6.87 -1.96 -6.16
C GLY A 409 -5.76 -2.99 -6.43
N ALA A 410 -5.96 -4.25 -6.06
CA ALA A 410 -5.01 -5.30 -6.33
C ALA A 410 -5.73 -6.62 -6.59
N THR A 411 -5.48 -7.19 -7.76
CA THR A 411 -6.10 -8.42 -8.25
C THR A 411 -5.01 -9.33 -8.82
N CYS A 412 -5.16 -10.64 -8.63
CA CYS A 412 -4.34 -11.66 -9.26
C CYS A 412 -5.20 -12.52 -10.17
N ALA A 413 -4.82 -12.66 -11.43
CA ALA A 413 -5.43 -13.58 -12.37
C ALA A 413 -4.68 -14.92 -12.34
N TYR A 414 -5.43 -16.00 -12.22
CA TYR A 414 -4.93 -17.37 -12.26
C TYR A 414 -5.33 -18.03 -13.59
N LEU A 415 -4.41 -18.78 -14.18
CA LEU A 415 -4.66 -19.56 -15.38
C LEU A 415 -3.94 -20.92 -15.29
N GLU A 416 -4.64 -22.00 -15.62
CA GLU A 416 -4.02 -23.32 -15.66
C GLU A 416 -3.06 -23.48 -16.84
N SER A 417 -1.97 -24.22 -16.61
CA SER A 417 -0.86 -24.36 -17.59
C SER A 417 -1.22 -25.11 -18.88
N TRP A 418 -2.37 -25.77 -18.93
CA TRP A 418 -2.89 -26.45 -20.11
C TRP A 418 -3.81 -25.57 -20.98
N HIS A 419 -4.14 -24.36 -20.54
CA HIS A 419 -4.98 -23.44 -21.31
C HIS A 419 -4.28 -22.98 -22.57
N LEU A 420 -5.01 -22.96 -23.70
CA LEU A 420 -4.43 -22.67 -25.03
C LEU A 420 -3.81 -21.25 -25.11
N ASP A 421 -4.33 -20.28 -24.36
CA ASP A 421 -3.81 -18.91 -24.31
C ASP A 421 -2.65 -18.73 -23.30
N ILE A 422 -2.12 -19.81 -22.71
CA ILE A 422 -1.09 -19.71 -21.66
C ILE A 422 0.15 -18.94 -22.11
N GLU A 423 0.58 -19.10 -23.36
CA GLU A 423 1.77 -18.40 -23.85
C GLU A 423 1.59 -16.87 -23.93
N ASP A 424 0.39 -16.41 -24.30
CA ASP A 424 0.02 -14.98 -24.29
C ASP A 424 -0.15 -14.47 -22.87
N PHE A 425 -0.72 -15.28 -21.97
CA PHE A 425 -0.84 -14.97 -20.54
C PHE A 425 0.54 -14.75 -19.88
N LEU A 426 1.54 -15.57 -20.21
CA LEU A 426 2.92 -15.40 -19.75
C LEU A 426 3.53 -14.06 -20.19
N ASP A 427 3.08 -13.51 -21.30
CA ASP A 427 3.61 -12.26 -21.86
C ASP A 427 2.89 -10.99 -21.36
N LEU A 428 1.84 -11.11 -20.51
CA LEU A 428 1.01 -9.98 -20.05
C LEU A 428 1.79 -8.84 -19.39
N ARG A 429 2.85 -9.15 -18.66
CA ARG A 429 3.64 -8.14 -17.91
C ARG A 429 4.95 -7.74 -18.59
N ARG A 430 5.17 -8.13 -19.83
CA ARG A 430 6.36 -7.71 -20.59
C ARG A 430 6.33 -6.21 -20.88
N ASN A 431 7.50 -5.58 -20.78
CA ASN A 431 7.68 -4.16 -21.10
C ASN A 431 7.75 -3.87 -22.62
N THR A 432 7.57 -4.90 -23.46
CA THR A 432 7.64 -4.80 -24.93
C THR A 432 6.42 -5.45 -25.57
N GLY A 433 6.08 -5.04 -26.78
CA GLY A 433 4.96 -5.56 -27.55
C GLY A 433 3.76 -4.60 -27.58
N ASP A 434 2.57 -5.11 -27.91
CA ASP A 434 1.35 -4.32 -27.99
C ASP A 434 0.76 -4.06 -26.59
N ASP A 435 0.73 -2.82 -26.14
CA ASP A 435 0.20 -2.41 -24.83
C ASP A 435 -1.27 -2.78 -24.62
N ARG A 436 -2.04 -2.93 -25.69
CA ARG A 436 -3.43 -3.40 -25.62
C ARG A 436 -3.55 -4.85 -25.11
N ARG A 437 -2.46 -5.61 -25.19
CA ARG A 437 -2.34 -6.99 -24.73
C ARG A 437 -1.46 -7.09 -23.48
N ARG A 438 -1.27 -6.00 -22.71
CA ARG A 438 -0.43 -5.94 -21.50
C ARG A 438 -1.25 -5.52 -20.29
N THR A 439 -0.89 -6.09 -19.13
CA THR A 439 -1.54 -5.84 -17.85
C THR A 439 -0.45 -5.58 -16.79
N HIS A 440 0.10 -4.37 -16.76
CA HIS A 440 1.26 -4.05 -15.93
C HIS A 440 0.95 -3.94 -14.43
N ASP A 441 -0.31 -3.69 -14.04
CA ASP A 441 -0.70 -3.43 -12.66
C ASP A 441 -1.35 -4.64 -11.98
N MET A 442 -1.98 -5.54 -12.75
CA MET A 442 -2.57 -6.76 -12.24
C MET A 442 -1.52 -7.85 -12.06
N ASN A 443 -1.57 -8.56 -10.93
CA ASN A 443 -0.75 -9.73 -10.71
C ASN A 443 -1.26 -10.92 -11.52
N THR A 444 -0.37 -11.85 -11.85
CA THR A 444 -0.70 -13.08 -12.58
C THR A 444 -0.04 -14.28 -11.91
N ALA A 445 -0.68 -15.44 -11.98
CA ALA A 445 -0.17 -16.69 -11.43
C ALA A 445 -0.52 -17.86 -12.33
N ASN A 446 0.44 -18.78 -12.51
CA ASN A 446 0.21 -20.06 -13.16
C ASN A 446 -0.43 -21.02 -12.14
N TRP A 447 -1.45 -21.78 -12.55
CA TRP A 447 -2.02 -22.87 -11.78
C TRP A 447 -1.63 -24.20 -12.42
N ILE A 448 -0.71 -24.95 -11.79
CA ILE A 448 0.07 -26.01 -12.44
C ILE A 448 -0.32 -27.37 -11.85
N PRO A 449 -0.83 -28.31 -12.67
CA PRO A 449 -1.04 -29.70 -12.26
C PRO A 449 0.28 -30.49 -12.21
N ASP A 450 0.35 -31.50 -11.35
CA ASP A 450 1.53 -32.35 -11.16
C ASP A 450 1.96 -33.05 -12.47
N LEU A 451 1.01 -33.43 -13.33
CA LEU A 451 1.28 -34.04 -14.63
C LEU A 451 2.17 -33.14 -15.49
N PHE A 452 1.97 -31.81 -15.46
CA PHE A 452 2.84 -30.91 -16.21
C PHE A 452 4.29 -31.03 -15.74
N MET A 453 4.52 -31.06 -14.42
CA MET A 453 5.86 -31.19 -13.85
C MET A 453 6.49 -32.56 -14.13
N LYS A 454 5.69 -33.65 -14.16
CA LYS A 454 6.15 -34.98 -14.61
C LYS A 454 6.67 -34.90 -16.04
N ARG A 455 5.93 -34.26 -16.94
CA ARG A 455 6.32 -34.09 -18.34
C ARG A 455 7.52 -33.18 -18.56
N VAL A 456 7.66 -32.15 -17.70
CA VAL A 456 8.87 -31.31 -17.69
C VAL A 456 10.11 -32.13 -17.35
N VAL A 457 10.03 -32.98 -16.33
CA VAL A 457 11.15 -33.85 -15.90
C VAL A 457 11.50 -34.88 -16.93
N ASN A 458 10.50 -35.44 -17.61
CA ASN A 458 10.65 -36.47 -18.64
C ASN A 458 10.93 -35.90 -20.04
N GLU A 459 10.95 -34.58 -20.21
CA GLU A 459 11.11 -33.89 -21.51
C GLU A 459 10.05 -34.28 -22.55
N GLU A 460 8.80 -34.46 -22.08
CA GLU A 460 7.66 -34.87 -22.93
C GLU A 460 6.92 -33.64 -23.51
N MET A 461 5.99 -33.95 -24.46
CA MET A 461 5.09 -32.94 -25.02
C MET A 461 3.96 -32.59 -24.05
N TRP A 462 3.51 -31.34 -24.08
CA TRP A 462 2.38 -30.82 -23.33
C TRP A 462 1.32 -30.28 -24.27
N SER A 463 0.09 -30.74 -24.12
CA SER A 463 -1.04 -30.35 -24.97
C SER A 463 -1.79 -29.17 -24.30
N LEU A 464 -2.02 -28.14 -25.07
CA LEU A 464 -2.80 -26.97 -24.70
C LEU A 464 -4.19 -27.08 -25.33
N PHE A 465 -5.23 -26.88 -24.56
CA PHE A 465 -6.63 -27.01 -24.95
C PHE A 465 -7.44 -25.75 -24.76
N SER A 466 -8.54 -25.61 -25.49
CA SER A 466 -9.57 -24.63 -25.17
C SER A 466 -10.56 -25.24 -24.18
N PRO A 467 -10.91 -24.57 -23.06
CA PRO A 467 -11.75 -25.13 -22.00
C PRO A 467 -13.13 -25.60 -22.46
N ASP A 468 -13.71 -24.96 -23.47
CA ASP A 468 -15.01 -25.33 -24.04
C ASP A 468 -15.03 -26.70 -24.72
N GLU A 469 -13.87 -27.24 -25.11
CA GLU A 469 -13.73 -28.59 -25.69
C GLU A 469 -13.29 -29.66 -24.66
N VAL A 470 -12.85 -29.23 -23.45
CA VAL A 470 -12.38 -30.10 -22.35
C VAL A 470 -13.00 -29.65 -20.99
N PRO A 471 -14.33 -29.56 -20.86
CA PRO A 471 -15.02 -28.85 -19.79
C PRO A 471 -14.80 -29.42 -18.39
N ASP A 472 -14.51 -30.72 -18.26
CA ASP A 472 -14.32 -31.40 -16.96
C ASP A 472 -12.85 -31.49 -16.53
N LEU A 473 -11.92 -31.04 -17.35
CA LEU A 473 -10.50 -31.05 -17.01
C LEU A 473 -10.17 -30.08 -15.89
N HIS A 474 -10.84 -28.92 -15.88
CA HIS A 474 -10.70 -27.92 -14.85
C HIS A 474 -11.18 -28.40 -13.47
N GLU A 475 -12.23 -29.22 -13.45
CA GLU A 475 -12.87 -29.79 -12.25
C GLU A 475 -12.17 -31.05 -11.72
N SER A 476 -10.98 -31.40 -12.21
CA SER A 476 -10.23 -32.59 -11.80
C SER A 476 -8.81 -32.25 -11.33
N TYR A 477 -8.23 -33.10 -10.48
CA TYR A 477 -6.86 -32.99 -10.00
C TYR A 477 -6.24 -34.37 -9.75
N GLY A 478 -4.93 -34.44 -9.56
CA GLY A 478 -4.19 -35.66 -9.27
C GLY A 478 -4.31 -36.71 -10.40
N LEU A 479 -4.56 -37.96 -10.03
CA LEU A 479 -4.68 -39.06 -10.98
C LEU A 479 -5.89 -38.93 -11.92
N GLU A 480 -7.00 -38.41 -11.42
CA GLU A 480 -8.19 -38.16 -12.21
C GLU A 480 -7.91 -37.12 -13.31
N PHE A 481 -7.20 -36.06 -13.00
CA PHE A 481 -6.75 -35.08 -14.00
C PHE A 481 -5.85 -35.75 -15.05
N GLU A 482 -4.90 -36.58 -14.62
CA GLU A 482 -3.99 -37.30 -15.51
C GLU A 482 -4.77 -38.20 -16.49
N GLU A 483 -5.74 -38.99 -15.99
CA GLU A 483 -6.57 -39.87 -16.83
C GLU A 483 -7.40 -39.07 -17.86
N ARG A 484 -8.07 -37.98 -17.41
CA ARG A 484 -8.88 -37.13 -18.29
C ARG A 484 -8.02 -36.41 -19.33
N TYR A 485 -6.88 -35.89 -18.92
CA TYR A 485 -5.94 -35.21 -19.80
C TYR A 485 -5.43 -36.15 -20.92
N LEU A 486 -5.02 -37.35 -20.58
CA LEU A 486 -4.60 -38.37 -21.54
C LEU A 486 -5.72 -38.81 -22.49
N GLU A 487 -6.97 -38.86 -22.01
CA GLU A 487 -8.14 -39.10 -22.86
C GLU A 487 -8.36 -37.97 -23.86
N TYR A 488 -8.25 -36.73 -23.43
CA TYR A 488 -8.35 -35.57 -24.32
C TYR A 488 -7.23 -35.52 -25.35
N GLU A 489 -6.02 -35.92 -25.03
CA GLU A 489 -4.94 -36.07 -26.00
C GLU A 489 -5.29 -37.13 -27.08
N ARG A 490 -5.80 -38.28 -26.65
CA ARG A 490 -6.26 -39.34 -27.61
C ARG A 490 -7.41 -38.85 -28.50
N ARG A 491 -8.31 -38.05 -27.99
CA ARG A 491 -9.39 -37.44 -28.78
C ARG A 491 -8.88 -36.36 -29.73
N ALA A 492 -7.88 -35.61 -29.34
CA ALA A 492 -7.22 -34.65 -30.23
C ALA A 492 -6.48 -35.35 -31.40
N GLU A 493 -5.78 -36.46 -31.14
CA GLU A 493 -5.15 -37.27 -32.15
C GLU A 493 -6.17 -37.82 -33.18
N LYS A 494 -7.40 -38.11 -32.73
CA LYS A 494 -8.50 -38.54 -33.61
C LYS A 494 -9.23 -37.37 -34.30
N ALA A 495 -8.75 -36.15 -34.16
CA ALA A 495 -9.37 -34.92 -34.66
C ALA A 495 -10.80 -34.64 -34.10
N GLU A 496 -11.15 -35.19 -32.94
CA GLU A 496 -12.39 -34.90 -32.23
C GLU A 496 -12.34 -33.56 -31.51
N ILE A 497 -11.13 -33.10 -31.09
CA ILE A 497 -10.86 -31.78 -30.53
C ILE A 497 -10.24 -30.92 -31.63
N LYS A 498 -10.82 -29.76 -31.88
CA LYS A 498 -10.44 -28.88 -33.00
C LYS A 498 -9.40 -27.82 -32.59
N LYS A 499 -9.47 -27.33 -31.33
CA LYS A 499 -8.61 -26.25 -30.83
C LYS A 499 -7.66 -26.78 -29.77
N PHE A 500 -6.52 -27.29 -30.24
CA PHE A 500 -5.43 -27.70 -29.39
C PHE A 500 -4.08 -27.39 -30.03
N LYS A 501 -3.04 -27.34 -29.22
CA LYS A 501 -1.66 -27.15 -29.65
C LYS A 501 -0.74 -27.97 -28.75
N GLN A 502 0.27 -28.62 -29.32
CA GLN A 502 1.31 -29.31 -28.55
C GLN A 502 2.58 -28.45 -28.49
N VAL A 503 3.18 -28.40 -27.32
CA VAL A 503 4.46 -27.73 -27.04
C VAL A 503 5.34 -28.64 -26.19
N GLU A 504 6.66 -28.48 -26.26
CA GLU A 504 7.54 -29.19 -25.34
C GLU A 504 7.35 -28.65 -23.93
N ALA A 505 7.00 -29.49 -22.96
CA ALA A 505 6.75 -29.07 -21.56
C ALA A 505 7.94 -28.32 -20.99
N ILE A 506 9.18 -28.78 -21.25
CA ILE A 506 10.40 -28.12 -20.79
C ILE A 506 10.58 -26.69 -21.36
N LYS A 507 10.16 -26.46 -22.63
CA LYS A 507 10.21 -25.11 -23.21
C LYS A 507 9.19 -24.17 -22.59
N LEU A 508 7.97 -24.65 -22.35
CA LEU A 508 6.95 -23.86 -21.67
C LEU A 508 7.39 -23.53 -20.24
N TRP A 509 7.93 -24.51 -19.52
CA TRP A 509 8.48 -24.29 -18.18
C TRP A 509 9.61 -23.25 -18.16
N ARG A 510 10.56 -23.33 -19.07
CA ARG A 510 11.61 -22.32 -19.22
C ARG A 510 11.04 -20.94 -19.54
N LYS A 511 9.99 -20.85 -20.37
CA LYS A 511 9.30 -19.59 -20.64
C LYS A 511 8.65 -19.03 -19.37
N MET A 512 7.97 -19.86 -18.56
CA MET A 512 7.40 -19.45 -17.26
C MET A 512 8.47 -18.87 -16.34
N LEU A 513 9.58 -19.59 -16.16
CA LEU A 513 10.69 -19.13 -15.31
C LEU A 513 11.36 -17.85 -15.84
N THR A 514 11.52 -17.74 -17.17
CA THR A 514 12.06 -16.54 -17.80
C THR A 514 11.18 -15.32 -17.52
N ARG A 515 9.84 -15.47 -17.65
CA ARG A 515 8.91 -14.36 -17.36
C ARG A 515 8.87 -14.01 -15.89
N LEU A 516 8.88 -15.00 -15.02
CA LEU A 516 8.99 -14.79 -13.58
C LEU A 516 10.26 -14.01 -13.21
N PHE A 517 11.39 -14.36 -13.81
CA PHE A 517 12.66 -13.67 -13.59
C PHE A 517 12.64 -12.23 -14.13
N GLU A 518 12.11 -12.01 -15.34
CA GLU A 518 12.09 -10.69 -15.99
C GLU A 518 11.11 -9.71 -15.33
N THR A 519 9.96 -10.17 -14.86
CA THR A 519 8.84 -9.31 -14.46
C THR A 519 8.30 -9.58 -13.04
N GLY A 520 8.80 -10.61 -12.35
CA GLY A 520 8.24 -11.08 -11.08
C GLY A 520 6.92 -11.84 -11.23
N HIS A 521 6.45 -12.07 -12.46
CA HIS A 521 5.16 -12.73 -12.79
C HIS A 521 5.24 -13.52 -14.11
N PRO A 522 4.30 -14.47 -14.31
CA PRO A 522 3.31 -15.02 -13.36
C PRO A 522 3.99 -15.80 -12.23
N TRP A 523 3.37 -15.78 -11.03
CA TRP A 523 3.82 -16.62 -9.92
C TRP A 523 3.63 -18.11 -10.24
N ILE A 524 4.35 -18.96 -9.52
CA ILE A 524 4.29 -20.42 -9.67
C ILE A 524 3.47 -20.98 -8.52
N THR A 525 2.32 -21.59 -8.84
CA THR A 525 1.43 -22.25 -7.88
C THR A 525 1.02 -23.62 -8.38
N PHE A 526 0.73 -24.56 -7.48
CA PHE A 526 0.50 -25.96 -7.80
C PHE A 526 -0.93 -26.40 -7.43
N LYS A 527 -1.66 -26.90 -8.43
CA LYS A 527 -3.06 -27.33 -8.30
C LYS A 527 -3.23 -28.54 -7.39
N ASP A 528 -2.46 -29.61 -7.65
CA ASP A 528 -2.69 -30.89 -6.99
C ASP A 528 -2.36 -30.85 -5.49
N PRO A 529 -1.22 -30.29 -5.03
CA PRO A 529 -0.98 -30.15 -3.61
C PRO A 529 -2.02 -29.29 -2.88
N ALA A 530 -2.56 -28.26 -3.53
CA ALA A 530 -3.61 -27.41 -2.97
C ALA A 530 -4.91 -28.21 -2.75
N ASN A 531 -5.26 -29.09 -3.69
CA ASN A 531 -6.48 -29.91 -3.63
C ASN A 531 -6.32 -31.15 -2.73
N ILE A 532 -5.22 -31.89 -2.87
CA ILE A 532 -4.97 -33.11 -2.07
C ILE A 532 -4.94 -32.82 -0.57
N ARG A 533 -4.51 -31.61 -0.18
CA ARG A 533 -4.43 -31.18 1.22
C ARG A 533 -5.62 -30.31 1.67
N SER A 534 -6.57 -30.05 0.81
CA SER A 534 -7.74 -29.27 1.15
C SER A 534 -8.65 -30.04 2.12
N PRO A 535 -9.06 -29.43 3.24
CA PRO A 535 -10.06 -30.03 4.11
C PRO A 535 -11.47 -29.89 3.55
N GLN A 536 -11.66 -29.32 2.36
CA GLN A 536 -12.93 -29.00 1.71
C GLN A 536 -13.16 -29.78 0.42
N ASP A 537 -12.54 -30.96 0.25
CA ASP A 537 -12.69 -31.83 -0.92
C ASP A 537 -14.15 -32.24 -1.16
N HIS A 538 -14.97 -32.31 -0.12
CA HIS A 538 -16.42 -32.55 -0.17
C HIS A 538 -17.22 -31.39 -0.80
N ALA A 539 -16.67 -30.18 -0.87
CA ALA A 539 -17.33 -29.00 -1.43
C ALA A 539 -17.02 -28.77 -2.91
N GLY A 540 -15.84 -29.17 -3.36
CA GLY A 540 -15.39 -29.04 -4.75
C GLY A 540 -13.90 -28.84 -4.89
N VAL A 541 -13.47 -28.52 -6.11
CA VAL A 541 -12.05 -28.31 -6.46
C VAL A 541 -11.62 -26.90 -6.16
N VAL A 542 -10.39 -26.74 -5.67
CA VAL A 542 -9.74 -25.43 -5.50
C VAL A 542 -9.13 -25.04 -6.85
N HIS A 543 -9.62 -23.96 -7.45
CA HIS A 543 -9.25 -23.51 -8.80
C HIS A 543 -8.18 -22.43 -8.83
N ASN A 544 -8.01 -21.71 -7.72
CA ASN A 544 -7.07 -20.59 -7.61
C ASN A 544 -6.71 -20.31 -6.16
N SER A 545 -5.85 -19.34 -5.98
CA SER A 545 -5.58 -18.72 -4.68
C SER A 545 -6.01 -17.25 -4.69
N ASN A 546 -5.76 -16.54 -3.58
CA ASN A 546 -6.02 -15.11 -3.44
C ASN A 546 -4.90 -14.26 -4.08
N LEU A 547 -4.89 -12.96 -3.79
CA LEU A 547 -3.89 -12.01 -4.27
C LEU A 547 -2.45 -12.42 -3.95
N CYS A 548 -2.20 -12.96 -2.76
CA CYS A 548 -0.85 -13.23 -2.22
C CYS A 548 -0.46 -14.72 -2.30
N THR A 549 -1.31 -15.57 -2.86
CA THR A 549 -1.08 -17.02 -3.11
C THR A 549 -1.06 -17.94 -1.87
N GLU A 550 -1.51 -17.45 -0.70
CA GLU A 550 -1.51 -18.24 0.54
C GLU A 550 -2.84 -18.93 0.86
N ILE A 551 -3.94 -18.55 0.21
CA ILE A 551 -5.28 -19.08 0.50
C ILE A 551 -5.69 -20.07 -0.57
N THR A 552 -6.03 -21.29 -0.15
CA THR A 552 -6.51 -22.38 -1.01
C THR A 552 -7.89 -22.83 -0.52
N LEU A 553 -8.92 -22.11 -0.95
CA LEU A 553 -10.31 -22.37 -0.61
C LEU A 553 -11.11 -22.67 -1.90
N ASN A 554 -12.08 -23.57 -1.79
CA ASN A 554 -13.03 -23.81 -2.86
C ASN A 554 -13.88 -22.56 -3.11
N ASN A 555 -14.15 -22.28 -4.37
CA ASN A 555 -15.09 -21.27 -4.84
C ASN A 555 -15.76 -21.75 -6.13
N SER A 556 -16.86 -21.13 -6.53
CA SER A 556 -17.61 -21.48 -7.72
C SER A 556 -18.15 -20.23 -8.42
N ALA A 557 -18.93 -20.42 -9.49
CA ALA A 557 -19.60 -19.31 -10.19
C ALA A 557 -20.48 -18.46 -9.26
N ASP A 558 -21.11 -19.10 -8.27
CA ASP A 558 -22.09 -18.47 -7.36
C ASP A 558 -21.52 -18.22 -5.96
N GLU A 559 -20.34 -18.75 -5.65
CA GLU A 559 -19.73 -18.68 -4.32
C GLU A 559 -18.34 -18.05 -4.37
N THR A 560 -18.20 -16.92 -3.71
CA THR A 560 -16.91 -16.28 -3.48
C THR A 560 -16.33 -16.76 -2.15
N ALA A 561 -15.14 -17.36 -2.17
CA ALA A 561 -14.43 -17.70 -0.94
C ALA A 561 -13.84 -16.44 -0.30
N VAL A 562 -13.89 -16.40 1.02
CA VAL A 562 -13.50 -15.22 1.81
C VAL A 562 -12.61 -15.66 2.97
N CYS A 563 -11.56 -14.90 3.26
CA CYS A 563 -10.74 -15.14 4.44
C CYS A 563 -10.50 -13.89 5.30
N ASN A 564 -10.36 -14.12 6.60
CA ASN A 564 -9.88 -13.14 7.57
C ASN A 564 -8.51 -13.59 8.05
N LEU A 565 -7.49 -12.79 7.79
CA LEU A 565 -6.12 -13.10 8.18
C LEU A 565 -5.77 -12.56 9.56
N GLY A 566 -4.90 -13.29 10.24
CA GLY A 566 -4.29 -12.86 11.48
C GLY A 566 -2.95 -13.54 11.68
N SER A 567 -2.07 -12.91 12.44
CA SER A 567 -0.73 -13.43 12.76
C SER A 567 -0.62 -13.69 14.25
N VAL A 568 -0.25 -14.91 14.61
CA VAL A 568 0.11 -15.28 15.99
C VAL A 568 1.58 -14.96 16.20
N ASN A 569 1.89 -14.24 17.26
CA ASN A 569 3.28 -14.02 17.66
C ASN A 569 3.82 -15.28 18.32
N LEU A 570 4.91 -15.84 17.80
CA LEU A 570 5.55 -17.05 18.30
C LEU A 570 6.72 -16.77 19.27
N ALA A 571 7.03 -15.47 19.52
CA ALA A 571 8.10 -15.07 20.43
C ALA A 571 7.68 -15.13 21.91
#